data_aad966525b88c36608e87e55efbee1f1
#
_entry.id   aad966525b88c36608e87e55efbee1f1
#
_cell.length_a   1.000
_cell.length_b   1.000
_cell.length_c   1.000
_cell.angle_alpha   90.00
_cell.angle_beta   90.00
_cell.angle_gamma   90.00
#
_symmetry.space_group_name_H-M   'P 1'
#
loop_
_entity.id
_entity.type
_entity.pdbx_description
1 polymer ?
#
loop_
_entity_poly.entity_id
_entity_poly.type
_entity_poly.pdbx_seq_one_letter_code
_entity_poly.pdbx_strand_id
1 'polypeptide(L)'
;IRDRAHHLRDHLLTNREGYVSLAQLAEEHGISVSHLQKMFKQVYGVPVYHYIKEYRLEQAAVELVRSAKPITQIAQNAGYDNASKFSEAFRKRYGTTPSQYRTHANGLAKRSREIRME
;
A
#
# COMPACT_ATOMS: atom_id res chain seq x y z
N ILE A 1 -18.64 -16.14 -3.00
CA ILE A 1 -18.18 -15.14 -2.02
C ILE A 1 -16.71 -14.78 -2.25
N ARG A 2 -15.84 -15.77 -2.39
CA ARG A 2 -14.41 -15.50 -2.62
C ARG A 2 -14.15 -14.74 -3.91
N ASP A 3 -14.79 -15.13 -5.00
CA ASP A 3 -14.61 -14.47 -6.31
C ASP A 3 -15.04 -13.01 -6.25
N ARG A 4 -16.17 -12.74 -5.58
CA ARG A 4 -16.67 -11.38 -5.42
C ARG A 4 -15.71 -10.54 -4.56
N ALA A 5 -15.19 -11.11 -3.48
CA ALA A 5 -14.23 -10.42 -2.62
C ALA A 5 -12.92 -10.12 -3.36
N HIS A 6 -12.42 -11.06 -4.15
CA HIS A 6 -11.22 -10.85 -4.98
C HIS A 6 -11.44 -9.78 -6.04
N HIS A 7 -12.61 -9.75 -6.65
CA HIS A 7 -12.97 -8.71 -7.63
C HIS A 7 -13.00 -7.33 -6.98
N LEU A 8 -13.59 -7.22 -5.79
CA LEU A 8 -13.59 -5.98 -5.01
C LEU A 8 -12.19 -5.54 -4.65
N ARG A 9 -11.36 -6.46 -4.20
CA ARG A 9 -9.96 -6.18 -3.89
C ARG A 9 -9.24 -5.60 -5.10
N ASP A 10 -9.35 -6.24 -6.24
CA ASP A 10 -8.68 -5.79 -7.46
C ASP A 10 -9.14 -4.39 -7.85
N HIS A 11 -10.44 -4.12 -7.75
CA HIS A 11 -10.99 -2.79 -8.02
C HIS A 11 -10.42 -1.73 -7.07
N LEU A 12 -10.36 -2.05 -5.78
CA LEU A 12 -9.80 -1.16 -4.76
C LEU A 12 -8.33 -0.86 -5.00
N LEU A 13 -7.55 -1.87 -5.40
CA LEU A 13 -6.12 -1.74 -5.57
C LEU A 13 -5.73 -1.07 -6.88
N THR A 14 -6.56 -1.14 -7.91
CA THR A 14 -6.30 -0.48 -9.19
C THR A 14 -6.63 1.00 -9.19
N ASN A 15 -7.49 1.44 -8.29
CA ASN A 15 -7.88 2.86 -8.18
C ASN A 15 -6.83 3.62 -7.36
N ARG A 16 -5.72 3.97 -8.01
CA ARG A 16 -4.57 4.62 -7.35
C ARG A 16 -4.79 6.09 -7.01
N GLU A 17 -5.71 6.75 -7.70
CA GLU A 17 -5.82 8.21 -7.62
C GLU A 17 -6.74 8.69 -6.53
N GLY A 18 -7.19 7.87 -5.66
CA GLY A 18 -8.01 8.49 -4.77
C GLY A 18 -8.76 7.68 -3.75
N TYR A 19 -9.63 8.38 -3.23
CA TYR A 19 -10.57 7.98 -2.24
C TYR A 19 -11.51 6.92 -2.83
N VAL A 20 -11.37 5.70 -2.37
CA VAL A 20 -12.30 4.63 -2.78
C VAL A 20 -13.55 4.74 -1.92
N SER A 21 -14.68 5.02 -2.54
CA SER A 21 -15.96 5.06 -1.85
C SER A 21 -16.50 3.64 -1.69
N LEU A 22 -16.54 3.16 -0.45
CA LEU A 22 -17.15 1.87 -0.14
C LEU A 22 -18.64 1.85 -0.46
N ALA A 23 -19.32 2.99 -0.28
CA ALA A 23 -20.74 3.11 -0.63
C ALA A 23 -20.98 2.88 -2.12
N GLN A 24 -20.14 3.48 -2.96
CA GLN A 24 -20.24 3.32 -4.42
C GLN A 24 -19.97 1.88 -4.82
N LEU A 25 -18.93 1.26 -4.27
CA LEU A 25 -18.62 -0.14 -4.57
C LEU A 25 -19.74 -1.09 -4.13
N ALA A 26 -20.31 -0.86 -2.96
CA ALA A 26 -21.42 -1.66 -2.46
C ALA A 26 -22.62 -1.54 -3.39
N GLU A 27 -22.93 -0.32 -3.83
CA GLU A 27 -24.02 -0.06 -4.77
C GLU A 27 -23.81 -0.79 -6.10
N GLU A 28 -22.61 -0.71 -6.67
CA GLU A 28 -22.26 -1.38 -7.92
C GLU A 28 -22.45 -2.90 -7.84
N HIS A 29 -22.20 -3.48 -6.66
CA HIS A 29 -22.35 -4.92 -6.43
C HIS A 29 -23.69 -5.32 -5.85
N GLY A 30 -24.60 -4.37 -5.65
CA GLY A 30 -25.95 -4.65 -5.15
C GLY A 30 -25.99 -5.14 -3.71
N ILE A 31 -25.04 -4.73 -2.87
CA ILE A 31 -24.97 -5.11 -1.48
C ILE A 31 -24.82 -3.88 -0.59
N SER A 32 -25.06 -4.04 0.72
CA SER A 32 -24.84 -2.96 1.67
C SER A 32 -23.36 -2.81 1.99
N VAL A 33 -22.97 -1.64 2.50
CA VAL A 33 -21.59 -1.39 2.96
C VAL A 33 -21.21 -2.38 4.07
N SER A 34 -22.11 -2.64 5.00
CA SER A 34 -21.89 -3.62 6.07
C SER A 34 -21.59 -5.01 5.52
N HIS A 35 -22.34 -5.43 4.52
CA HIS A 35 -22.16 -6.73 3.88
C HIS A 35 -20.80 -6.80 3.18
N LEU A 36 -20.46 -5.73 2.46
CA LEU A 36 -19.16 -5.64 1.77
C LEU A 36 -17.99 -5.75 2.75
N GLN A 37 -18.06 -5.02 3.86
CA GLN A 37 -17.01 -5.05 4.89
C GLN A 37 -16.89 -6.43 5.54
N LYS A 38 -18.02 -7.06 5.86
CA LYS A 38 -18.04 -8.40 6.45
C LYS A 38 -17.45 -9.43 5.50
N MET A 39 -17.86 -9.38 4.25
CA MET A 39 -17.36 -10.30 3.22
C MET A 39 -15.86 -10.16 3.04
N PHE A 40 -15.37 -8.93 2.97
CA PHE A 40 -13.94 -8.66 2.81
C PHE A 40 -13.13 -9.19 4.00
N LYS A 41 -13.58 -8.88 5.21
CA LYS A 41 -12.91 -9.35 6.43
C LYS A 41 -12.91 -10.87 6.54
N GLN A 42 -13.99 -11.50 6.10
CA GLN A 42 -14.14 -12.96 6.12
C GLN A 42 -13.11 -13.64 5.21
N VAL A 43 -12.84 -13.05 4.03
CA VAL A 43 -11.91 -13.63 3.06
C VAL A 43 -10.46 -13.27 3.38
N TYR A 44 -10.19 -12.02 3.77
CA TYR A 44 -8.83 -11.52 3.95
C TYR A 44 -8.39 -11.40 5.42
N GLY A 45 -9.32 -11.59 6.37
CA GLY A 45 -9.01 -11.59 7.79
C GLY A 45 -8.82 -10.23 8.43
N VAL A 46 -8.88 -9.13 7.64
CA VAL A 46 -8.70 -7.76 8.13
C VAL A 46 -9.74 -6.84 7.51
N PRO A 47 -10.06 -5.71 8.19
CA PRO A 47 -10.96 -4.72 7.61
C PRO A 47 -10.43 -4.13 6.30
N VAL A 48 -11.34 -3.71 5.42
CA VAL A 48 -11.03 -3.16 4.11
C VAL A 48 -9.98 -2.05 4.17
N TYR A 49 -10.19 -1.05 5.03
CA TYR A 49 -9.28 0.10 5.11
C TYR A 49 -7.90 -0.29 5.60
N HIS A 50 -7.83 -1.23 6.52
CA HIS A 50 -6.54 -1.74 7.00
C HIS A 50 -5.78 -2.44 5.87
N TYR A 51 -6.49 -3.25 5.09
CA TYR A 51 -5.89 -3.95 3.94
C TYR A 51 -5.34 -2.97 2.91
N ILE A 52 -6.11 -1.94 2.55
CA ILE A 52 -5.70 -0.92 1.58
C ILE A 52 -4.46 -0.18 2.09
N LYS A 53 -4.47 0.23 3.36
CA LYS A 53 -3.36 0.95 3.97
C LYS A 53 -2.07 0.13 3.92
N GLU A 54 -2.13 -1.13 4.32
CA GLU A 54 -0.98 -2.03 4.29
C GLU A 54 -0.45 -2.25 2.88
N TYR A 55 -1.35 -2.47 1.93
CA TYR A 55 -0.98 -2.64 0.53
C TYR A 55 -0.25 -1.39 -0.01
N ARG A 56 -0.78 -0.21 0.27
CA ARG A 56 -0.18 1.05 -0.20
C ARG A 56 1.20 1.28 0.40
N LEU A 57 1.40 0.91 1.66
CA LEU A 57 2.72 1.00 2.30
C LEU A 57 3.69 0.02 1.67
N GLU A 58 3.26 -1.19 1.33
CA GLU A 58 4.09 -2.17 0.62
C GLU A 58 4.51 -1.66 -0.76
N GLN A 59 3.58 -1.06 -1.50
CA GLN A 59 3.89 -0.49 -2.81
C GLN A 59 4.86 0.68 -2.67
N ALA A 60 4.71 1.50 -1.64
CA ALA A 60 5.62 2.60 -1.36
C ALA A 60 7.03 2.07 -1.07
N ALA A 61 7.14 0.98 -0.31
CA ALA A 61 8.44 0.35 -0.03
C ALA A 61 9.12 -0.11 -1.31
N VAL A 62 8.37 -0.68 -2.24
CA VAL A 62 8.89 -1.09 -3.55
C VAL A 62 9.38 0.12 -4.35
N GLU A 63 8.60 1.21 -4.38
CA GLU A 63 8.98 2.43 -5.09
C GLU A 63 10.23 3.08 -4.52
N LEU A 64 10.38 3.07 -3.19
CA LEU A 64 11.57 3.61 -2.53
C LEU A 64 12.86 2.94 -3.02
N VAL A 65 12.79 1.65 -3.29
CA VAL A 65 13.94 0.86 -3.74
C VAL A 65 14.14 0.96 -5.27
N ARG A 66 13.05 0.91 -6.03
CA ARG A 66 13.10 0.80 -7.50
C ARG A 66 13.14 2.13 -8.23
N SER A 67 12.81 3.23 -7.56
CA SER A 67 12.78 4.53 -8.21
C SER A 67 13.58 5.56 -7.43
N ALA A 68 13.90 6.67 -8.08
CA ALA A 68 14.54 7.82 -7.46
C ALA A 68 13.53 8.94 -7.16
N LYS A 69 12.24 8.64 -7.19
CA LYS A 69 11.20 9.63 -6.94
C LYS A 69 11.35 10.25 -5.55
N PRO A 70 11.04 11.56 -5.41
CA PRO A 70 11.06 12.19 -4.09
C PRO A 70 10.11 11.48 -3.14
N ILE A 71 10.47 11.43 -1.87
CA ILE A 71 9.64 10.79 -0.84
C ILE A 71 8.26 11.44 -0.76
N THR A 72 8.19 12.77 -0.96
CA THR A 72 6.91 13.49 -0.99
C THR A 72 5.97 12.96 -2.07
N GLN A 73 6.50 12.63 -3.25
CA GLN A 73 5.70 12.07 -4.33
C GLN A 73 5.25 10.65 -4.02
N ILE A 74 6.13 9.83 -3.45
CA ILE A 74 5.79 8.47 -3.05
C ILE A 74 4.69 8.50 -1.98
N ALA A 75 4.79 9.45 -1.03
CA ALA A 75 3.77 9.65 -0.01
C ALA A 75 2.40 9.97 -0.63
N GLN A 76 2.36 10.87 -1.60
CA GLN A 76 1.13 11.23 -2.31
C GLN A 76 0.55 10.02 -3.05
N ASN A 77 1.38 9.27 -3.74
CA ASN A 77 0.95 8.06 -4.46
C ASN A 77 0.38 7.01 -3.51
N ALA A 78 0.87 7.00 -2.26
CA ALA A 78 0.37 6.09 -1.23
C ALA A 78 -0.90 6.62 -0.53
N GLY A 79 -1.41 7.78 -0.94
CA GLY A 79 -2.64 8.34 -0.41
C GLY A 79 -2.48 9.20 0.83
N TYR A 80 -1.28 9.67 1.14
CA TYR A 80 -1.02 10.55 2.29
C TYR A 80 -0.96 12.01 1.88
N ASP A 81 -1.58 12.87 2.69
CA ASP A 81 -1.63 14.31 2.42
C ASP A 81 -0.28 14.98 2.59
N ASN A 82 0.57 14.43 3.45
CA ASN A 82 1.91 15.00 3.67
C ASN A 82 2.91 13.90 4.01
N ALA A 83 4.19 14.23 3.82
CA ALA A 83 5.27 13.30 4.02
C ALA A 83 5.46 12.88 5.49
N SER A 84 5.10 13.75 6.44
CA SER A 84 5.23 13.44 7.87
C SER A 84 4.31 12.30 8.29
N LYS A 85 3.06 12.35 7.85
CA LYS A 85 2.09 11.27 8.13
C LYS A 85 2.50 9.96 7.49
N PHE A 86 3.00 10.04 6.26
CA PHE A 86 3.51 8.87 5.55
C PHE A 86 4.70 8.27 6.30
N SER A 87 5.68 9.09 6.67
CA SER A 87 6.87 8.64 7.39
C SER A 87 6.53 7.97 8.72
N GLU A 88 5.56 8.52 9.44
CA GLU A 88 5.10 7.93 10.69
C GLU A 88 4.47 6.55 10.49
N ALA A 89 3.58 6.43 9.51
CA ALA A 89 2.93 5.16 9.18
C ALA A 89 3.94 4.13 8.69
N PHE A 90 4.87 4.55 7.84
CA PHE A 90 5.93 3.71 7.31
C PHE A 90 6.84 3.19 8.42
N ARG A 91 7.25 4.08 9.33
CA ARG A 91 8.09 3.71 10.47
C ARG A 91 7.40 2.68 11.37
N LYS A 92 6.10 2.84 11.62
CA LYS A 92 5.34 1.87 12.41
C LYS A 92 5.34 0.49 11.76
N ARG A 93 5.26 0.44 10.43
CA ARG A 93 5.19 -0.82 9.69
C ARG A 93 6.55 -1.48 9.50
N TYR A 94 7.58 -0.70 9.18
CA TYR A 94 8.89 -1.22 8.80
C TYR A 94 10.02 -0.93 9.80
N GLY A 95 9.75 -0.15 10.84
CA GLY A 95 10.74 0.14 11.87
C GLY A 95 11.75 1.23 11.51
N THR A 96 11.73 1.74 10.27
CA THR A 96 12.62 2.81 9.81
C THR A 96 11.83 3.84 9.02
N THR A 97 12.42 5.04 8.85
CA THR A 97 11.82 6.05 7.99
C THR A 97 11.99 5.67 6.52
N PRO A 98 11.18 6.24 5.61
CA PRO A 98 11.35 5.99 4.18
C PRO A 98 12.75 6.31 3.66
N SER A 99 13.34 7.42 4.11
CA SER A 99 14.71 7.79 3.73
C SER A 99 15.72 6.75 4.16
N GLN A 100 15.65 6.31 5.41
CA GLN A 100 16.55 5.29 5.95
C GLN A 100 16.38 3.96 5.22
N TYR A 101 15.15 3.59 4.92
CA TYR A 101 14.83 2.38 4.18
C TYR A 101 15.47 2.39 2.80
N ARG A 102 15.34 3.50 2.07
CA ARG A 102 15.94 3.68 0.74
C ARG A 102 17.47 3.60 0.80
N THR A 103 18.07 4.30 1.74
CA THR A 103 19.52 4.34 1.91
C THR A 103 20.09 2.95 2.22
N HIS A 104 19.43 2.24 3.12
CA HIS A 104 19.82 0.89 3.50
C HIS A 104 19.72 -0.09 2.33
N ALA A 105 18.62 -0.04 1.59
CA ALA A 105 18.42 -0.90 0.43
C ALA A 105 19.46 -0.62 -0.66
N ASN A 106 19.78 0.66 -0.91
CA ASN A 106 20.82 1.04 -1.86
C ASN A 106 22.19 0.54 -1.43
N GLY A 107 22.48 0.58 -0.13
CA GLY A 107 23.72 0.05 0.41
C GLY A 107 23.85 -1.45 0.21
N LEU A 108 22.78 -2.20 0.44
CA LEU A 108 22.75 -3.64 0.23
C LEU A 108 22.93 -3.99 -1.26
N ALA A 109 22.26 -3.27 -2.15
CA ALA A 109 22.38 -3.48 -3.58
C ALA A 109 23.81 -3.25 -4.06
N LYS A 110 24.46 -2.19 -3.56
CA LYS A 110 25.84 -1.86 -3.87
C LYS A 110 26.79 -2.96 -3.39
N ARG A 111 26.61 -3.45 -2.17
CA ARG A 111 27.43 -4.54 -1.62
C ARG A 111 27.28 -5.82 -2.44
N SER A 112 26.07 -6.14 -2.86
CA SER A 112 25.82 -7.32 -3.70
C SER A 112 26.54 -7.20 -5.03
N ARG A 113 26.57 -6.02 -5.65
CA ARG A 113 27.29 -5.77 -6.89
C ARG A 113 28.80 -5.93 -6.71
N GLU A 114 29.35 -5.41 -5.62
CA GLU A 114 30.76 -5.53 -5.31
C GLU A 114 31.18 -6.98 -5.13
N ILE A 115 30.38 -7.77 -4.44
CA ILE A 115 30.63 -9.20 -4.24
C ILE A 115 30.60 -9.96 -5.57
N ARG A 116 29.69 -9.62 -6.48
CA ARG A 116 29.57 -10.28 -7.78
C ARG A 116 30.70 -9.95 -8.74
N MET A 117 31.37 -8.86 -8.53
CA MET A 117 32.48 -8.44 -9.39
C MET A 117 33.81 -9.08 -9.00
N GLU A 118 33.86 -9.73 -7.87
CA GLU A 118 35.02 -10.51 -7.45
C GLU A 118 34.90 -11.96 -7.92
#